data_11e93e59c6bc72664cf5c2e8e5ec6820
#
_entry.id   11e93e59c6bc72664cf5c2e8e5ec6820
#
_cell.length_a   1.000
_cell.length_b   1.000
_cell.length_c   1.000
_cell.angle_alpha   90.00
_cell.angle_beta   90.00
_cell.angle_gamma   90.00
#
_symmetry.space_group_name_H-M   'P 1'
#
loop_
_entity.id
_entity.type
_entity.pdbx_description
1 polymer ?
#
loop_
_entity_poly.entity_id
_entity_poly.type
_entity_poly.pdbx_seq_one_letter_code
_entity_poly.pdbx_strand_id
1 'polypeptide(L)'
;AFDETLKEFLKEPDHFLTSLALVNHLQRTPVLAAQDLYAVEVEGKKVVPVFTSEQDLQSFKATQESAREQTWIERSSLDILTQLVRAELFGIAFNLKEDGDFSNTTLFASSELIQFINYFTQTLNNLLGEENQKADSKDKIYLVPAFVHKREEDGQDDRLFATMSNAEGQSYV
;
A
#
# COMPACT_ATOMS: atom_id res chain seq x y z
N ALA A 1 15.09 6.09 1.90
CA ALA A 1 14.71 4.69 1.75
C ALA A 1 13.36 4.43 2.40
N PHE A 2 12.70 3.35 2.01
CA PHE A 2 11.36 3.00 2.51
C PHE A 2 11.37 2.80 4.04
N ASP A 3 12.36 2.12 4.57
CA ASP A 3 12.51 1.91 6.03
C ASP A 3 12.55 3.21 6.83
N GLU A 4 13.32 4.17 6.35
CA GLU A 4 13.44 5.47 6.99
C GLU A 4 12.10 6.22 6.95
N THR A 5 11.40 6.15 5.84
CA THR A 5 10.08 6.76 5.68
C THR A 5 9.06 6.13 6.62
N LEU A 6 9.06 4.82 6.80
CA LEU A 6 8.21 4.13 7.76
C LEU A 6 8.49 4.58 9.19
N LYS A 7 9.76 4.69 9.56
CA LYS A 7 10.17 5.14 10.90
C LYS A 7 9.76 6.60 11.17
N GLU A 8 9.96 7.48 10.19
CA GLU A 8 9.55 8.88 10.29
C GLU A 8 8.05 9.02 10.39
N PHE A 9 7.30 8.24 9.62
CA PHE A 9 5.84 8.22 9.68
C PHE A 9 5.33 7.80 11.06
N LEU A 10 5.93 6.80 11.69
CA LEU A 10 5.56 6.36 13.02
C LEU A 10 5.81 7.44 14.09
N LYS A 11 6.84 8.27 13.90
CA LYS A 11 7.15 9.38 14.82
C LYS A 11 6.18 10.54 14.68
N GLU A 12 5.84 10.89 13.44
CA GLU A 12 5.01 12.05 13.11
C GLU A 12 3.97 11.68 12.04
N PRO A 13 2.92 10.92 12.40
CA PRO A 13 1.94 10.44 11.41
C PRO A 13 1.12 11.55 10.75
N ASP A 14 1.06 12.73 11.35
CA ASP A 14 0.33 13.89 10.81
C ASP A 14 1.19 14.78 9.92
N HIS A 15 2.48 14.48 9.75
CA HIS A 15 3.37 15.28 8.94
C HIS A 15 3.14 15.03 7.46
N PHE A 16 2.74 16.07 6.71
CA PHE A 16 2.34 15.96 5.31
C PHE A 16 3.43 15.40 4.40
N LEU A 17 4.66 15.91 4.50
CA LEU A 17 5.76 15.46 3.65
C LEU A 17 6.14 14.00 3.90
N THR A 18 6.08 13.56 5.14
CA THR A 18 6.33 12.16 5.51
C THR A 18 5.23 11.25 4.97
N SER A 19 3.99 11.70 5.08
CA SER A 19 2.84 10.98 4.51
C SER A 19 2.93 10.90 2.99
N LEU A 20 3.36 11.96 2.33
CA LEU A 20 3.60 11.99 0.89
C LEU A 20 4.66 10.98 0.47
N ALA A 21 5.78 10.96 1.17
CA ALA A 21 6.86 10.01 0.92
C ALA A 21 6.40 8.57 1.11
N LEU A 22 5.61 8.30 2.16
CA LEU A 22 5.08 6.96 2.41
C LEU A 22 4.16 6.50 1.27
N VAL A 23 3.21 7.31 0.83
CA VAL A 23 2.33 6.96 -0.29
C VAL A 23 3.13 6.71 -1.57
N ASN A 24 4.13 7.54 -1.83
CA ASN A 24 5.00 7.35 -2.99
C ASN A 24 5.73 6.00 -2.94
N HIS A 25 6.25 5.61 -1.78
CA HIS A 25 6.87 4.29 -1.60
C HIS A 25 5.87 3.15 -1.75
N LEU A 26 4.68 3.28 -1.19
CA LEU A 26 3.62 2.27 -1.34
C LEU A 26 3.25 2.03 -2.81
N GLN A 27 3.30 3.07 -3.63
CA GLN A 27 2.97 2.99 -5.05
C GLN A 27 4.13 2.52 -5.93
N ARG A 28 5.36 2.89 -5.61
CA ARG A 28 6.51 2.76 -6.52
C ARG A 28 7.62 1.85 -6.05
N THR A 29 7.81 1.73 -4.74
CA THR A 29 8.90 0.93 -4.20
C THR A 29 8.42 -0.49 -3.94
N PRO A 30 8.95 -1.49 -4.64
CA PRO A 30 8.56 -2.87 -4.39
C PRO A 30 9.02 -3.34 -3.01
N VAL A 31 8.28 -4.26 -2.44
CA VAL A 31 8.60 -4.93 -1.19
C VAL A 31 8.74 -6.43 -1.43
N LEU A 32 9.45 -7.11 -0.55
CA LEU A 32 9.53 -8.57 -0.57
C LEU A 32 8.28 -9.14 0.08
N ALA A 33 7.54 -9.92 -0.67
CA ALA A 33 6.31 -10.55 -0.25
C ALA A 33 6.18 -11.95 -0.84
N ALA A 34 5.35 -12.78 -0.24
CA ALA A 34 5.09 -14.10 -0.79
C ALA A 34 4.38 -13.98 -2.14
N GLN A 35 4.75 -14.82 -3.08
CA GLN A 35 4.15 -14.86 -4.42
C GLN A 35 2.64 -15.15 -4.34
N ASP A 36 2.28 -16.13 -3.52
CA ASP A 36 0.88 -16.46 -3.25
C ASP A 36 0.42 -15.78 -1.96
N LEU A 37 -0.89 -15.70 -1.77
CA LEU A 37 -1.45 -15.11 -0.56
C LEU A 37 -0.96 -15.87 0.67
N TYR A 38 -0.21 -15.19 1.54
CA TYR A 38 0.31 -15.71 2.77
C TYR A 38 -0.01 -14.76 3.90
N ALA A 39 -0.69 -15.25 4.92
CA ALA A 39 -1.07 -14.46 6.08
C ALA A 39 -0.61 -15.15 7.36
N VAL A 40 -0.25 -14.34 8.35
CA VAL A 40 0.07 -14.78 9.70
C VAL A 40 -0.85 -14.10 10.70
N GLU A 41 -1.00 -14.67 11.86
CA GLU A 41 -1.83 -14.11 12.92
C GLU A 41 -0.97 -13.29 13.87
N VAL A 42 -1.36 -12.03 14.09
CA VAL A 42 -0.74 -11.12 15.05
C VAL A 42 -1.86 -10.56 15.93
N GLU A 43 -1.79 -10.85 17.22
CA GLU A 43 -2.79 -10.40 18.21
C GLU A 43 -4.25 -10.70 17.78
N GLY A 44 -4.48 -11.89 17.25
CA GLY A 44 -5.78 -12.33 16.80
C GLY A 44 -6.23 -11.82 15.43
N LYS A 45 -5.34 -11.08 14.73
CA LYS A 45 -5.64 -10.50 13.41
C LYS A 45 -4.77 -11.13 12.34
N LYS A 46 -5.36 -11.44 11.20
CA LYS A 46 -4.62 -11.97 10.05
C LYS A 46 -4.05 -10.86 9.20
N VAL A 47 -2.73 -10.85 9.07
CA VAL A 47 -1.99 -9.83 8.33
C VAL A 47 -1.07 -10.46 7.30
N VAL A 48 -0.78 -9.74 6.23
CA VAL A 48 0.19 -10.14 5.22
C VAL A 48 1.54 -9.56 5.58
N PRO A 49 2.55 -10.40 5.89
CA PRO A 49 3.88 -9.91 6.20
C PRO A 49 4.61 -9.51 4.91
N VAL A 50 5.24 -8.35 4.92
CA VAL A 50 6.09 -7.85 3.84
C VAL A 50 7.38 -7.29 4.40
N PHE A 51 8.43 -7.26 3.60
CA PHE A 51 9.76 -6.86 4.07
C PHE A 51 10.38 -5.86 3.10
N THR A 52 11.05 -4.86 3.65
CA THR A 52 11.73 -3.82 2.89
C THR A 52 13.20 -4.17 2.63
N SER A 53 13.72 -5.22 3.27
CA SER A 53 15.08 -5.71 3.05
C SER A 53 15.15 -7.23 3.12
N GLU A 54 16.12 -7.80 2.44
CA GLU A 54 16.41 -9.24 2.50
C GLU A 54 16.80 -9.68 3.90
N GLN A 55 17.51 -8.84 4.65
CA GLN A 55 17.90 -9.13 6.02
C GLN A 55 16.71 -9.34 6.93
N ASP A 56 15.71 -8.48 6.85
CA ASP A 56 14.48 -8.58 7.64
C ASP A 56 13.68 -9.83 7.27
N LEU A 57 13.62 -10.15 5.98
CA LEU A 57 12.98 -11.38 5.51
C LEU A 57 13.68 -12.63 6.07
N GLN A 58 15.01 -12.68 6.02
CA GLN A 58 15.76 -13.84 6.53
C GLN A 58 15.58 -14.00 8.02
N SER A 59 15.54 -12.91 8.78
CA SER A 59 15.25 -12.94 10.21
C SER A 59 13.86 -13.53 10.51
N PHE A 60 12.87 -13.18 9.72
CA PHE A 60 11.51 -13.72 9.85
C PHE A 60 11.47 -15.22 9.50
N LYS A 61 12.11 -15.62 8.40
CA LYS A 61 12.19 -17.02 7.98
C LYS A 61 12.92 -17.89 9.00
N ALA A 62 13.85 -17.32 9.76
CA ALA A 62 14.58 -18.06 10.78
C ALA A 62 13.67 -18.52 11.94
N THR A 63 12.63 -17.75 12.25
CA THR A 63 11.72 -18.03 13.36
C THR A 63 10.37 -18.60 12.92
N GLN A 64 9.99 -18.39 11.63
CA GLN A 64 8.69 -18.81 11.12
C GLN A 64 8.85 -19.90 10.06
N GLU A 65 8.50 -21.13 10.43
CA GLU A 65 8.65 -22.29 9.54
C GLU A 65 7.80 -22.15 8.26
N SER A 66 6.56 -21.72 8.40
CA SER A 66 5.66 -21.55 7.24
C SER A 66 6.19 -20.53 6.23
N ALA A 67 6.97 -19.54 6.66
CA ALA A 67 7.59 -18.57 5.78
C ALA A 67 8.66 -19.18 4.87
N ARG A 68 9.33 -20.23 5.34
CA ARG A 68 10.37 -20.92 4.55
C ARG A 68 9.78 -21.69 3.36
N GLU A 69 8.54 -22.08 3.46
CA GLU A 69 7.83 -22.81 2.40
C GLU A 69 7.32 -21.90 1.30
N GLN A 70 7.31 -20.57 1.53
CA GLN A 70 6.83 -19.59 0.58
C GLN A 70 7.91 -19.18 -0.42
N THR A 71 7.47 -18.84 -1.63
CA THR A 71 8.33 -18.17 -2.61
C THR A 71 8.20 -16.66 -2.43
N TRP A 72 9.31 -16.00 -2.10
CA TRP A 72 9.34 -14.55 -1.84
C TRP A 72 9.84 -13.81 -3.07
N ILE A 73 9.09 -12.81 -3.49
CA ILE A 73 9.37 -12.01 -4.70
C ILE A 73 9.14 -10.53 -4.41
N GLU A 74 9.64 -9.68 -5.28
CA GLU A 74 9.32 -8.26 -5.26
C GLU A 74 7.90 -8.02 -5.76
N ARG A 75 7.09 -7.33 -4.97
CA ARG A 75 5.72 -6.99 -5.30
C ARG A 75 5.40 -5.57 -4.88
N SER A 76 4.47 -4.93 -5.57
CA SER A 76 3.94 -3.63 -5.18
C SER A 76 3.06 -3.76 -3.93
N SER A 77 3.20 -2.82 -2.99
CA SER A 77 2.33 -2.78 -1.81
C SER A 77 0.85 -2.60 -2.17
N LEU A 78 0.55 -1.88 -3.24
CA LEU A 78 -0.83 -1.71 -3.71
C LEU A 78 -1.42 -3.02 -4.24
N ASP A 79 -0.62 -3.81 -4.93
CA ASP A 79 -1.03 -5.12 -5.40
C ASP A 79 -1.36 -6.06 -4.24
N ILE A 80 -0.52 -6.03 -3.21
CA ILE A 80 -0.75 -6.79 -1.98
C ILE A 80 -2.00 -6.29 -1.27
N LEU A 81 -2.20 -4.98 -1.16
CA LEU A 81 -3.39 -4.39 -0.54
C LEU A 81 -4.67 -4.84 -1.26
N THR A 82 -4.66 -4.84 -2.59
CA THR A 82 -5.78 -5.33 -3.39
C THR A 82 -6.11 -6.79 -3.06
N GLN A 83 -5.09 -7.63 -3.00
CA GLN A 83 -5.25 -9.04 -2.69
C GLN A 83 -5.79 -9.28 -1.28
N LEU A 84 -5.28 -8.58 -0.28
CA LEU A 84 -5.72 -8.76 1.10
C LEU A 84 -7.11 -8.22 1.38
N VAL A 85 -7.51 -7.13 0.72
CA VAL A 85 -8.89 -6.61 0.81
C VAL A 85 -9.87 -7.63 0.26
N ARG A 86 -9.54 -8.22 -0.88
CA ARG A 86 -10.35 -9.28 -1.50
C ARG A 86 -10.47 -10.51 -0.60
N ALA A 87 -9.41 -10.87 0.11
CA ALA A 87 -9.37 -11.99 1.03
C ALA A 87 -9.93 -11.65 2.43
N GLU A 88 -10.40 -10.42 2.63
CA GLU A 88 -10.93 -9.93 3.90
C GLU A 88 -9.94 -10.04 5.07
N LEU A 89 -8.64 -9.85 4.78
CA LEU A 89 -7.60 -9.83 5.79
C LEU A 89 -7.49 -8.45 6.45
N PHE A 90 -6.94 -8.44 7.67
CA PHE A 90 -6.89 -7.20 8.47
C PHE A 90 -5.99 -6.15 7.85
N GLY A 91 -4.79 -6.51 7.41
CA GLY A 91 -3.84 -5.52 6.91
C GLY A 91 -2.48 -6.07 6.51
N ILE A 92 -1.52 -5.16 6.41
CA ILE A 92 -0.12 -5.44 6.05
C ILE A 92 0.77 -5.16 7.26
N ALA A 93 1.68 -6.08 7.54
CA ALA A 93 2.73 -5.90 8.54
C ALA A 93 4.09 -5.75 7.85
N PHE A 94 4.70 -4.59 7.97
CA PHE A 94 6.05 -4.32 7.44
C PHE A 94 7.10 -4.74 8.46
N ASN A 95 8.03 -5.55 8.02
CA ASN A 95 9.20 -5.97 8.82
C ASN A 95 8.84 -6.66 10.14
N LEU A 96 7.85 -7.53 10.07
CA LEU A 96 7.37 -8.30 11.23
C LEU A 96 8.49 -9.18 11.79
N LYS A 97 8.63 -9.18 13.13
CA LYS A 97 9.50 -10.08 13.86
C LYS A 97 8.69 -10.91 14.85
N GLU A 98 8.95 -12.19 14.90
CA GLU A 98 8.22 -13.09 15.78
C GLU A 98 8.78 -13.22 17.20
N ASP A 99 9.94 -12.68 17.46
CA ASP A 99 10.58 -12.70 18.78
C ASP A 99 9.92 -11.76 19.81
N GLY A 100 8.82 -11.09 19.43
CA GLY A 100 8.12 -10.13 20.28
C GLY A 100 8.71 -8.73 20.24
N ASP A 101 9.79 -8.52 19.51
CA ASP A 101 10.35 -7.19 19.28
C ASP A 101 9.68 -6.51 18.09
N PHE A 102 8.64 -5.77 18.37
CA PHE A 102 7.89 -5.01 17.36
C PHE A 102 8.43 -3.60 17.10
N SER A 103 9.63 -3.29 17.61
CA SER A 103 10.21 -1.94 17.52
C SER A 103 10.39 -1.44 16.08
N ASN A 104 10.63 -2.33 15.12
CA ASN A 104 10.77 -2.02 13.71
C ASN A 104 9.57 -2.49 12.86
N THR A 105 8.55 -3.03 13.50
CA THR A 105 7.36 -3.52 12.81
C THR A 105 6.34 -2.40 12.66
N THR A 106 5.86 -2.20 11.45
CA THR A 106 4.78 -1.26 11.16
C THR A 106 3.58 -2.02 10.66
N LEU A 107 2.47 -1.93 11.38
CA LEU A 107 1.21 -2.57 11.04
C LEU A 107 0.21 -1.54 10.52
N PHE A 108 -0.30 -1.78 9.33
CA PHE A 108 -1.38 -0.98 8.77
C PHE A 108 -2.62 -1.84 8.54
N ALA A 109 -3.75 -1.41 9.11
CA ALA A 109 -5.04 -1.97 8.70
C ALA A 109 -5.34 -1.59 7.25
N SER A 110 -6.01 -2.47 6.51
CA SER A 110 -6.39 -2.20 5.12
C SER A 110 -7.23 -0.92 5.01
N SER A 111 -8.15 -0.70 5.95
CA SER A 111 -8.97 0.51 6.01
C SER A 111 -8.14 1.78 6.20
N GLU A 112 -7.10 1.73 7.03
CA GLU A 112 -6.19 2.86 7.24
C GLU A 112 -5.42 3.20 5.95
N LEU A 113 -4.89 2.19 5.25
CA LEU A 113 -4.19 2.39 3.99
C LEU A 113 -5.10 2.97 2.91
N ILE A 114 -6.32 2.48 2.82
CA ILE A 114 -7.32 2.99 1.87
C ILE A 114 -7.65 4.46 2.14
N GLN A 115 -7.93 4.80 3.38
CA GLN A 115 -8.22 6.18 3.79
C GLN A 115 -7.04 7.10 3.52
N PHE A 116 -5.84 6.63 3.79
CA PHE A 116 -4.61 7.38 3.59
C PHE A 116 -4.37 7.70 2.11
N ILE A 117 -4.54 6.72 1.24
CA ILE A 117 -4.41 6.89 -0.21
C ILE A 117 -5.48 7.83 -0.74
N ASN A 118 -6.73 7.70 -0.28
CA ASN A 118 -7.84 8.55 -0.69
C ASN A 118 -7.62 10.01 -0.25
N TYR A 119 -7.23 10.22 0.99
CA TYR A 119 -6.92 11.55 1.52
C TYR A 119 -5.83 12.21 0.67
N PHE A 120 -4.80 11.46 0.36
CA PHE A 120 -3.67 11.93 -0.42
C PHE A 120 -4.08 12.33 -1.84
N THR A 121 -4.87 11.47 -2.50
CA THR A 121 -5.40 11.73 -3.83
C THR A 121 -6.29 12.97 -3.83
N GLN A 122 -7.13 13.14 -2.82
CA GLN A 122 -7.98 14.31 -2.68
C GLN A 122 -7.16 15.60 -2.49
N THR A 123 -6.11 15.56 -1.68
CA THR A 123 -5.22 16.70 -1.47
C THR A 123 -4.53 17.11 -2.76
N LEU A 124 -4.03 16.16 -3.53
CA LEU A 124 -3.43 16.44 -4.83
C LEU A 124 -4.44 17.01 -5.82
N ASN A 125 -5.67 16.51 -5.83
CA ASN A 125 -6.73 17.07 -6.68
C ASN A 125 -7.06 18.51 -6.31
N ASN A 126 -7.05 18.87 -5.03
CA ASN A 126 -7.27 20.24 -4.59
C ASN A 126 -6.14 21.16 -5.10
N LEU A 127 -4.89 20.71 -5.03
CA LEU A 127 -3.75 21.46 -5.58
C LEU A 127 -3.83 21.59 -7.10
N LEU A 128 -4.17 20.53 -7.80
CA LEU A 128 -4.39 20.56 -9.24
C LEU A 128 -5.59 21.45 -9.62
N GLY A 129 -6.61 21.53 -8.78
CA GLY A 129 -7.75 22.41 -8.96
C GLY A 129 -7.34 23.87 -9.06
N GLU A 130 -6.39 24.33 -8.25
CA GLU A 130 -5.86 25.69 -8.31
C GLU A 130 -5.14 25.95 -9.64
N GLU A 131 -4.35 25.02 -10.11
CA GLU A 131 -3.67 25.10 -11.40
C GLU A 131 -4.66 25.01 -12.57
N ASN A 132 -5.68 24.17 -12.46
CA ASN A 132 -6.72 24.00 -13.49
C ASN A 132 -7.55 25.26 -13.70
N GLN A 133 -7.68 26.13 -12.70
CA GLN A 133 -8.35 27.44 -12.86
C GLN A 133 -7.62 28.36 -13.83
N LYS A 134 -6.31 28.14 -14.00
CA LYS A 134 -5.44 28.93 -14.89
C LYS A 134 -5.26 28.29 -16.26
N ALA A 135 -5.69 27.05 -16.44
CA ALA A 135 -5.52 26.29 -17.67
C ALA A 135 -6.81 26.30 -18.52
N ASP A 136 -6.65 26.08 -19.84
CA ASP A 136 -7.77 25.79 -20.72
C ASP A 136 -8.42 24.46 -20.32
N SER A 137 -9.74 24.32 -20.56
CA SER A 137 -10.51 23.17 -20.11
C SER A 137 -9.97 21.82 -20.62
N LYS A 138 -9.25 21.81 -21.73
CA LYS A 138 -8.63 20.61 -22.30
C LYS A 138 -7.42 20.10 -21.53
N ASP A 139 -6.74 20.97 -20.81
CA ASP A 139 -5.49 20.67 -20.11
C ASP A 139 -5.71 20.35 -18.63
N LYS A 140 -6.96 20.37 -18.18
CA LYS A 140 -7.28 20.05 -16.79
C LYS A 140 -7.06 18.57 -16.49
N ILE A 141 -6.30 18.29 -15.45
CA ILE A 141 -5.95 16.92 -15.02
C ILE A 141 -6.46 16.69 -13.61
N TYR A 142 -7.06 15.54 -13.40
CA TYR A 142 -7.56 15.12 -12.09
C TYR A 142 -6.99 13.75 -11.75
N LEU A 143 -6.58 13.60 -10.47
CA LEU A 143 -6.25 12.29 -9.91
C LEU A 143 -7.53 11.69 -9.33
N VAL A 144 -7.85 10.50 -9.77
CA VAL A 144 -9.06 9.80 -9.31
C VAL A 144 -8.62 8.50 -8.64
N PRO A 145 -8.94 8.32 -7.33
CA PRO A 145 -8.75 7.02 -6.73
C PRO A 145 -9.71 6.03 -7.38
N ALA A 146 -9.17 4.94 -7.89
CA ALA A 146 -9.98 3.94 -8.56
C ALA A 146 -9.90 2.61 -7.83
N PHE A 147 -11.02 2.20 -7.26
CA PHE A 147 -11.25 0.83 -6.85
C PHE A 147 -11.94 0.12 -7.99
N VAL A 148 -11.25 -0.78 -8.64
CA VAL A 148 -11.89 -1.67 -9.59
C VAL A 148 -12.38 -2.88 -8.80
N HIS A 149 -13.62 -2.78 -8.35
CA HIS A 149 -14.27 -3.88 -7.67
C HIS A 149 -14.90 -4.78 -8.70
N LYS A 150 -14.39 -6.00 -8.82
CA LYS A 150 -14.98 -6.99 -9.68
C LYS A 150 -15.95 -7.84 -8.90
N ARG A 151 -17.15 -7.97 -9.43
CA ARG A 151 -18.16 -8.86 -8.86
C ARG A 151 -17.64 -10.29 -8.90
N GLU A 152 -17.90 -11.06 -7.87
CA GLU A 152 -17.56 -12.49 -7.80
C GLU A 152 -18.01 -13.27 -9.04
N GLU A 153 -19.12 -12.84 -9.63
CA GLU A 153 -19.69 -13.42 -10.84
C GLU A 153 -18.76 -13.34 -12.06
N ASP A 154 -17.88 -12.36 -12.10
CA ASP A 154 -16.98 -12.14 -13.23
C ASP A 154 -15.60 -12.79 -13.06
N GLY A 155 -15.32 -13.34 -11.88
CA GLY A 155 -14.06 -14.01 -11.57
C GLY A 155 -12.83 -13.11 -11.70
N GLN A 156 -12.99 -11.81 -11.50
CA GLN A 156 -11.95 -10.84 -11.76
C GLN A 156 -11.38 -10.24 -10.48
N ASP A 157 -10.12 -9.83 -10.52
CA ASP A 157 -9.41 -9.30 -9.37
C ASP A 157 -9.81 -7.86 -9.07
N ASP A 158 -10.02 -7.57 -7.79
CA ASP A 158 -10.14 -6.20 -7.32
C ASP A 158 -8.79 -5.52 -7.41
N ARG A 159 -8.77 -4.32 -7.92
CA ARG A 159 -7.56 -3.51 -8.01
C ARG A 159 -7.77 -2.16 -7.38
N LEU A 160 -6.79 -1.73 -6.61
CA LEU A 160 -6.73 -0.39 -6.06
C LEU A 160 -5.61 0.37 -6.78
N PHE A 161 -5.95 1.48 -7.42
CA PHE A 161 -4.96 2.35 -8.05
C PHE A 161 -5.48 3.79 -8.14
N ALA A 162 -4.55 4.73 -8.25
CA ALA A 162 -4.88 6.10 -8.59
C ALA A 162 -4.69 6.28 -10.09
N THR A 163 -5.70 6.81 -10.76
CA THR A 163 -5.62 7.13 -12.19
C THR A 163 -5.58 8.64 -12.39
N MET A 164 -4.95 9.08 -13.46
CA MET A 164 -5.01 10.46 -13.91
C MET A 164 -6.01 10.55 -15.06
N SER A 165 -6.91 11.50 -14.99
CA SER A 165 -7.87 11.76 -16.08
C SER A 165 -7.90 13.24 -16.45
N ASN A 166 -8.13 13.53 -17.74
CA ASN A 166 -8.32 14.89 -18.20
C ASN A 166 -9.79 15.33 -18.07
N ALA A 167 -10.10 16.58 -18.43
CA ALA A 167 -11.45 17.12 -18.34
C ALA A 167 -12.45 16.44 -19.29
N GLU A 168 -11.99 15.69 -20.27
CA GLU A 168 -12.82 14.94 -21.22
C GLU A 168 -13.12 13.51 -20.73
N GLY A 169 -12.62 13.14 -19.54
CA GLY A 169 -12.83 11.83 -18.95
C GLY A 169 -11.88 10.74 -19.45
N GLN A 170 -10.86 11.10 -20.22
CA GLN A 170 -9.83 10.15 -20.64
C GLN A 170 -8.91 9.85 -19.48
N SER A 171 -8.74 8.58 -19.16
CA SER A 171 -7.93 8.13 -18.04
C SER A 171 -6.54 7.68 -18.48
N TYR A 172 -5.54 8.03 -17.69
CA TYR A 172 -4.15 7.60 -17.84
C TYR A 172 -3.78 6.73 -16.64
N VAL A 173 -3.25 5.58 -16.90
CA VAL A 173 -2.83 4.62 -15.86
C VAL A 173 -1.32 4.58 -15.76
#